data_bf50cef8590c8e52585c1117578b019d
#
_entry.id   bf50cef8590c8e52585c1117578b019d
#
_cell.length_a   1.000
_cell.length_b   1.000
_cell.length_c   1.000
_cell.angle_alpha   90.00
_cell.angle_beta   90.00
_cell.angle_gamma   90.00
#
_symmetry.space_group_name_H-M   'P 1'
#
loop_
_entity.id
_entity.type
_entity.pdbx_description
1 polymer ?
#
loop_
_entity_poly.entity_id
_entity_poly.type
_entity_poly.pdbx_seq_one_letter_code
_entity_poly.pdbx_strand_id
1 'polypeptide(L)'
;AVFRSWDNPRANVYRRDNDIPYSWGTAVNVMPMVFGNLNDNSGTGVAFTRDPATGEKKLMGEFLTNAQGEDVVAGVRTPMPITQMAEKFPEAYADFIKVCDILEGHYHDMQDMEFTVEKGKLYMLQCRNGKRTAQAALKIACDLVDEGMKTEQEAVAMIDPRNLDTLLHPQFDAKALKAATPLGKGLGASPGAACGKVVFTADDAVEWKARGEKVVLVRLETSPEDITGMKAAQGILTVRGGMTSHAAVVARGMGTCCVSGCGDINMDEENKKFTLNGQTFTEGSEISIDGTTGNIYAGLIPTVDATIAGEFGRIMAWADKYRRLKVRTNADTPTDARKARELGAEGIGLCRTEHMFFEESRIAAFREMICSDTVEEREKALDKILPYQQDDFTKLYEALEG
;
A
#
# COMPACT_ATOMS: atom_id res chain seq x y z
N ALA A 1 11.11 -10.03 -36.26
CA ALA A 1 9.86 -9.84 -35.47
C ALA A 1 10.15 -9.20 -34.11
N VAL A 2 11.05 -9.79 -33.26
CA VAL A 2 11.31 -9.32 -31.89
C VAL A 2 11.79 -7.87 -31.83
N PHE A 3 12.79 -7.45 -32.62
CA PHE A 3 13.22 -6.05 -32.63
C PHE A 3 12.09 -5.07 -32.98
N ARG A 4 11.19 -5.45 -33.92
CA ARG A 4 10.05 -4.60 -34.28
C ARG A 4 8.97 -4.55 -33.21
N SER A 5 8.87 -5.56 -32.34
CA SER A 5 7.87 -5.57 -31.26
C SER A 5 8.16 -4.52 -30.19
N TRP A 6 9.40 -4.00 -30.11
CA TRP A 6 9.78 -2.94 -29.17
C TRP A 6 9.03 -1.63 -29.38
N ASP A 7 8.60 -1.37 -30.62
CA ASP A 7 7.89 -0.15 -31.01
C ASP A 7 6.39 -0.34 -31.20
N ASN A 8 5.85 -1.52 -30.85
CA ASN A 8 4.42 -1.75 -30.94
C ASN A 8 3.66 -0.98 -29.86
N PRO A 9 2.34 -0.70 -30.02
CA PRO A 9 1.56 0.11 -29.07
C PRO A 9 1.61 -0.42 -27.64
N ARG A 10 1.55 -1.75 -27.44
CA ARG A 10 1.61 -2.37 -26.12
C ARG A 10 2.96 -2.17 -25.43
N ALA A 11 4.05 -2.31 -26.18
CA ALA A 11 5.38 -2.06 -25.68
C ALA A 11 5.58 -0.58 -25.30
N ASN A 12 5.06 0.33 -26.10
CA ASN A 12 5.12 1.77 -25.82
C ASN A 12 4.37 2.15 -24.53
N VAL A 13 3.20 1.58 -24.30
CA VAL A 13 2.46 1.75 -23.03
C VAL A 13 3.30 1.23 -21.86
N TYR A 14 3.82 0.01 -21.95
CA TYR A 14 4.64 -0.59 -20.91
C TYR A 14 5.89 0.25 -20.58
N ARG A 15 6.58 0.76 -21.63
CA ARG A 15 7.78 1.60 -21.46
C ARG A 15 7.46 2.90 -20.74
N ARG A 16 6.37 3.55 -21.09
CA ARG A 16 5.90 4.77 -20.43
C ARG A 16 5.55 4.51 -18.96
N ASP A 17 4.79 3.45 -18.69
CA ASP A 17 4.28 3.13 -17.35
C ASP A 17 5.40 2.66 -16.40
N ASN A 18 6.56 2.26 -16.94
CA ASN A 18 7.74 1.84 -16.17
C ASN A 18 8.93 2.79 -16.32
N ASP A 19 8.70 4.03 -16.79
CA ASP A 19 9.74 5.06 -16.97
C ASP A 19 10.97 4.60 -17.78
N ILE A 20 10.76 3.71 -18.79
CA ILE A 20 11.83 3.21 -19.64
C ILE A 20 12.13 4.24 -20.75
N PRO A 21 13.36 4.79 -20.81
CA PRO A 21 13.72 5.79 -21.81
C PRO A 21 13.51 5.30 -23.24
N TYR A 22 12.96 6.16 -24.10
CA TYR A 22 12.76 5.83 -25.51
C TYR A 22 14.08 5.68 -26.29
N SER A 23 15.19 6.17 -25.74
CA SER A 23 16.52 5.97 -26.28
C SER A 23 17.09 4.55 -26.09
N TRP A 24 16.48 3.76 -25.19
CA TRP A 24 16.89 2.38 -24.98
C TRP A 24 16.37 1.48 -26.11
N GLY A 25 17.19 0.51 -26.48
CA GLY A 25 16.82 -0.54 -27.41
C GLY A 25 16.40 -1.83 -26.71
N THR A 26 16.31 -2.91 -27.47
CA THR A 26 16.07 -4.26 -26.94
C THR A 26 17.13 -5.22 -27.46
N ALA A 27 17.32 -6.31 -26.74
CA ALA A 27 18.21 -7.39 -27.15
C ALA A 27 17.41 -8.64 -27.57
N VAL A 28 18.03 -9.48 -28.39
CA VAL A 28 17.44 -10.74 -28.84
C VAL A 28 18.43 -11.87 -28.59
N ASN A 29 18.00 -12.88 -27.84
CA ASN A 29 18.73 -14.12 -27.68
C ASN A 29 18.19 -15.17 -28.67
N VAL A 30 19.11 -15.85 -29.36
CA VAL A 30 18.75 -16.98 -30.22
C VAL A 30 19.14 -18.27 -29.50
N MET A 31 18.14 -19.06 -29.15
CA MET A 31 18.30 -20.28 -28.38
C MET A 31 17.74 -21.50 -29.11
N PRO A 32 18.31 -22.70 -28.94
CA PRO A 32 17.65 -23.93 -29.38
C PRO A 32 16.32 -24.10 -28.65
N MET A 33 15.32 -24.61 -29.33
CA MET A 33 14.04 -24.95 -28.68
C MET A 33 14.18 -26.23 -27.88
N VAL A 34 13.58 -26.23 -26.70
CA VAL A 34 13.40 -27.41 -25.82
C VAL A 34 11.92 -27.63 -25.58
N PHE A 35 11.52 -28.89 -25.48
CA PHE A 35 10.11 -29.28 -25.48
C PHE A 35 9.74 -30.01 -24.20
N GLY A 36 9.03 -29.29 -23.29
CA GLY A 36 8.45 -29.86 -22.06
C GLY A 36 7.28 -30.80 -22.33
N ASN A 37 6.71 -30.77 -23.53
CA ASN A 37 5.62 -31.64 -23.98
C ASN A 37 6.05 -32.75 -24.93
N LEU A 38 7.35 -33.12 -24.88
CA LEU A 38 7.86 -34.16 -25.79
C LEU A 38 7.40 -35.57 -25.40
N ASN A 39 7.34 -35.87 -24.10
CA ASN A 39 6.90 -37.15 -23.53
C ASN A 39 6.72 -37.01 -22.01
N ASP A 40 6.38 -38.11 -21.33
CA ASP A 40 6.15 -38.14 -19.88
C ASP A 40 7.41 -37.91 -19.03
N ASN A 41 8.61 -38.01 -19.63
CA ASN A 41 9.89 -37.65 -19.01
C ASN A 41 10.32 -36.22 -19.34
N SER A 42 9.37 -35.40 -19.66
CA SER A 42 9.53 -33.96 -19.98
C SER A 42 8.50 -33.16 -19.21
N GLY A 43 8.76 -31.87 -19.02
CA GLY A 43 7.89 -30.97 -18.28
C GLY A 43 8.35 -29.52 -18.35
N THR A 44 7.59 -28.64 -17.78
CA THR A 44 7.92 -27.22 -17.67
C THR A 44 7.42 -26.66 -16.35
N GLY A 45 8.02 -25.55 -15.90
CA GLY A 45 7.59 -24.92 -14.64
C GLY A 45 8.14 -23.53 -14.44
N VAL A 46 7.64 -22.91 -13.40
CA VAL A 46 8.04 -21.60 -12.89
C VAL A 46 8.31 -21.72 -11.40
N ALA A 47 9.34 -21.03 -10.92
CA ALA A 47 9.67 -21.05 -9.50
C ALA A 47 10.36 -19.79 -9.02
N PHE A 48 10.24 -19.55 -7.73
CA PHE A 48 10.88 -18.46 -7.00
C PHE A 48 11.84 -19.05 -5.97
N THR A 49 13.03 -18.48 -5.82
CA THR A 49 14.01 -18.91 -4.81
C THR A 49 13.54 -18.67 -3.39
N ARG A 50 12.62 -17.72 -3.18
CA ARG A 50 11.98 -17.40 -1.91
C ARG A 50 10.48 -17.21 -2.12
N ASP A 51 9.70 -17.34 -1.06
CA ASP A 51 8.25 -17.08 -1.12
C ASP A 51 7.98 -15.61 -1.46
N PRO A 52 7.35 -15.31 -2.61
CA PRO A 52 7.09 -13.94 -3.03
C PRO A 52 6.02 -13.23 -2.20
N ALA A 53 5.24 -13.95 -1.40
CA ALA A 53 4.22 -13.39 -0.52
C ALA A 53 4.76 -13.06 0.86
N THR A 54 5.60 -13.93 1.44
CA THR A 54 6.08 -13.81 2.83
C THR A 54 7.55 -13.42 2.94
N GLY A 55 8.35 -13.65 1.90
CA GLY A 55 9.81 -13.46 1.92
C GLY A 55 10.60 -14.61 2.53
N GLU A 56 9.94 -15.66 3.02
CA GLU A 56 10.64 -16.83 3.57
C GLU A 56 11.57 -17.47 2.55
N LYS A 57 12.78 -17.88 2.99
CA LYS A 57 13.75 -18.61 2.16
C LYS A 57 13.28 -20.05 1.93
N LYS A 58 12.26 -20.17 1.10
CA LYS A 58 11.65 -21.43 0.72
C LYS A 58 11.35 -21.41 -0.76
N LEU A 59 11.86 -22.44 -1.47
CA LEU A 59 11.55 -22.61 -2.89
C LEU A 59 10.06 -22.74 -3.10
N MET A 60 9.48 -21.82 -3.88
CA MET A 60 8.07 -21.78 -4.24
C MET A 60 7.93 -21.89 -5.74
N GLY A 61 6.98 -22.66 -6.21
CA GLY A 61 6.75 -22.78 -7.65
C GLY A 61 5.88 -23.95 -8.02
N GLU A 62 5.64 -24.04 -9.30
CA GLU A 62 4.74 -25.02 -9.89
C GLU A 62 5.34 -25.61 -11.16
N PHE A 63 5.04 -26.87 -11.43
CA PHE A 63 5.46 -27.52 -12.66
C PHE A 63 4.37 -28.47 -13.20
N LEU A 64 4.43 -28.74 -14.48
CA LEU A 64 3.60 -29.72 -15.18
C LEU A 64 4.48 -30.69 -15.96
N THR A 65 4.12 -31.97 -15.91
CA THR A 65 4.70 -32.99 -16.78
C THR A 65 4.03 -32.98 -18.15
N ASN A 66 4.78 -33.27 -19.20
CA ASN A 66 4.31 -33.34 -20.58
C ASN A 66 3.48 -32.10 -20.95
N ALA A 67 4.10 -30.90 -20.78
CA ALA A 67 3.44 -29.60 -20.90
C ALA A 67 4.38 -28.53 -21.46
N GLN A 68 3.79 -27.48 -22.01
CA GLN A 68 4.48 -26.25 -22.40
C GLN A 68 4.24 -25.14 -21.35
N GLY A 69 5.04 -24.06 -21.40
CA GLY A 69 4.92 -22.94 -20.47
C GLY A 69 3.53 -22.31 -20.42
N GLU A 70 2.85 -22.25 -21.54
CA GLU A 70 1.47 -21.74 -21.64
C GLU A 70 0.48 -22.58 -20.81
N ASP A 71 0.68 -23.90 -20.70
CA ASP A 71 -0.19 -24.81 -19.95
C ASP A 71 -0.14 -24.54 -18.43
N VAL A 72 1.02 -24.07 -17.93
CA VAL A 72 1.19 -23.69 -16.51
C VAL A 72 0.41 -22.42 -16.20
N VAL A 73 0.43 -21.45 -17.11
CA VAL A 73 -0.15 -20.12 -16.91
C VAL A 73 -1.64 -20.08 -17.25
N ALA A 74 -2.07 -20.86 -18.26
CA ALA A 74 -3.45 -20.84 -18.74
C ALA A 74 -4.46 -21.51 -17.78
N GLY A 75 -4.01 -22.26 -16.77
CA GLY A 75 -4.90 -22.88 -15.79
C GLY A 75 -5.75 -24.03 -16.34
N VAL A 76 -5.44 -24.56 -17.53
CA VAL A 76 -6.17 -25.67 -18.15
C VAL A 76 -5.92 -27.00 -17.41
N ARG A 77 -4.73 -27.14 -16.84
CA ARG A 77 -4.31 -28.28 -16.01
C ARG A 77 -3.88 -27.76 -14.64
N THR A 78 -4.14 -28.52 -13.58
CA THR A 78 -3.68 -28.17 -12.23
C THR A 78 -2.19 -28.46 -12.09
N PRO A 79 -1.33 -27.46 -11.90
CA PRO A 79 0.08 -27.68 -11.73
C PRO A 79 0.39 -28.35 -10.38
N MET A 80 1.50 -29.04 -10.33
CA MET A 80 2.04 -29.66 -9.11
C MET A 80 3.02 -28.70 -8.42
N PRO A 81 3.07 -28.67 -7.07
CA PRO A 81 4.08 -27.94 -6.35
C PRO A 81 5.48 -28.33 -6.77
N ILE A 82 6.41 -27.36 -6.89
CA ILE A 82 7.79 -27.59 -7.35
C ILE A 82 8.53 -28.66 -6.53
N THR A 83 8.20 -28.83 -5.25
CA THR A 83 8.79 -29.84 -4.37
C THR A 83 8.53 -31.27 -4.84
N GLN A 84 7.42 -31.52 -5.51
CA GLN A 84 7.09 -32.84 -6.09
C GLN A 84 7.92 -33.16 -7.35
N MET A 85 8.62 -32.20 -7.91
CA MET A 85 9.56 -32.41 -9.01
C MET A 85 10.69 -33.37 -8.60
N ALA A 86 11.05 -33.40 -7.30
CA ALA A 86 12.05 -34.32 -6.76
C ALA A 86 11.67 -35.81 -6.97
N GLU A 87 10.38 -36.11 -6.98
CA GLU A 87 9.88 -37.48 -7.21
C GLU A 87 9.82 -37.84 -8.70
N LYS A 88 9.46 -36.87 -9.55
CA LYS A 88 9.28 -37.06 -10.99
C LYS A 88 10.58 -36.96 -11.78
N PHE A 89 11.42 -35.99 -11.43
CA PHE A 89 12.67 -35.65 -12.13
C PHE A 89 13.80 -35.41 -11.12
N PRO A 90 14.27 -36.43 -10.35
CA PRO A 90 15.18 -36.24 -9.22
C PRO A 90 16.49 -35.57 -9.61
N GLU A 91 17.08 -35.94 -10.74
CA GLU A 91 18.35 -35.34 -11.22
C GLU A 91 18.15 -33.88 -11.66
N ALA A 92 17.10 -33.62 -12.44
CA ALA A 92 16.78 -32.26 -12.86
C ALA A 92 16.41 -31.36 -11.67
N TYR A 93 15.73 -31.90 -10.65
CA TYR A 93 15.45 -31.15 -9.42
C TYR A 93 16.72 -30.83 -8.63
N ALA A 94 17.64 -31.78 -8.49
CA ALA A 94 18.93 -31.54 -7.83
C ALA A 94 19.76 -30.46 -8.55
N ASP A 95 19.75 -30.49 -9.87
CA ASP A 95 20.41 -29.45 -10.68
C ASP A 95 19.69 -28.11 -10.57
N PHE A 96 18.36 -28.10 -10.51
CA PHE A 96 17.57 -26.89 -10.32
C PHE A 96 17.88 -26.20 -8.98
N ILE A 97 18.00 -26.93 -7.89
CA ILE A 97 18.42 -26.38 -6.58
C ILE A 97 19.79 -25.71 -6.67
N LYS A 98 20.78 -26.35 -7.32
CA LYS A 98 22.11 -25.73 -7.53
C LYS A 98 22.02 -24.43 -8.33
N VAL A 99 21.18 -24.42 -9.36
CA VAL A 99 20.95 -23.21 -10.17
C VAL A 99 20.30 -22.09 -9.33
N CYS A 100 19.33 -22.41 -8.46
CA CYS A 100 18.75 -21.44 -7.53
C CYS A 100 19.81 -20.77 -6.67
N ASP A 101 20.71 -21.56 -6.06
CA ASP A 101 21.80 -21.04 -5.22
C ASP A 101 22.78 -20.17 -6.02
N ILE A 102 23.15 -20.60 -7.23
CA ILE A 102 24.03 -19.84 -8.12
C ILE A 102 23.41 -18.49 -8.51
N LEU A 103 22.14 -18.49 -8.92
CA LEU A 103 21.47 -17.28 -9.39
C LEU A 103 21.22 -16.29 -8.25
N GLU A 104 20.73 -16.75 -7.10
CA GLU A 104 20.54 -15.89 -5.94
C GLU A 104 21.87 -15.34 -5.42
N GLY A 105 22.90 -16.17 -5.37
CA GLY A 105 24.26 -15.75 -4.98
C GLY A 105 24.92 -14.79 -5.97
N HIS A 106 24.56 -14.85 -7.27
CA HIS A 106 25.09 -13.95 -8.29
C HIS A 106 24.37 -12.60 -8.31
N TYR A 107 23.04 -12.63 -8.28
CA TYR A 107 22.21 -11.41 -8.35
C TYR A 107 22.01 -10.73 -7.00
N HIS A 108 22.30 -11.41 -5.90
CA HIS A 108 22.06 -10.96 -4.53
C HIS A 108 20.62 -10.49 -4.34
N ASP A 109 19.68 -11.25 -4.90
CA ASP A 109 18.24 -10.99 -4.80
C ASP A 109 17.44 -12.24 -5.14
N MET A 110 16.21 -12.33 -4.62
CA MET A 110 15.24 -13.37 -4.95
C MET A 110 15.02 -13.46 -6.46
N GLN A 111 15.09 -14.66 -7.00
CA GLN A 111 14.93 -14.90 -8.42
C GLN A 111 13.58 -15.58 -8.75
N ASP A 112 12.95 -15.11 -9.82
CA ASP A 112 11.82 -15.69 -10.53
C ASP A 112 12.37 -16.38 -11.78
N MET A 113 12.11 -17.67 -11.92
CA MET A 113 12.76 -18.52 -12.90
C MET A 113 11.74 -19.31 -13.71
N GLU A 114 12.01 -19.43 -15.00
CA GLU A 114 11.29 -20.31 -15.91
C GLU A 114 12.22 -21.40 -16.39
N PHE A 115 11.75 -22.64 -16.40
CA PHE A 115 12.55 -23.79 -16.80
C PHE A 115 11.74 -24.83 -17.57
N THR A 116 12.45 -25.67 -18.32
CA THR A 116 11.91 -26.82 -19.02
C THR A 116 12.79 -28.04 -18.73
N VAL A 117 12.16 -29.18 -18.54
CA VAL A 117 12.81 -30.49 -18.51
C VAL A 117 12.48 -31.19 -19.82
N GLU A 118 13.49 -31.55 -20.59
CA GLU A 118 13.36 -32.35 -21.80
C GLU A 118 14.12 -33.67 -21.63
N LYS A 119 13.40 -34.80 -21.69
CA LYS A 119 13.96 -36.14 -21.50
C LYS A 119 14.78 -36.26 -20.19
N GLY A 120 14.28 -35.69 -19.11
CA GLY A 120 14.94 -35.72 -17.80
C GLY A 120 16.06 -34.69 -17.59
N LYS A 121 16.45 -33.94 -18.63
CA LYS A 121 17.49 -32.91 -18.54
C LYS A 121 16.89 -31.54 -18.31
N LEU A 122 17.41 -30.79 -17.36
CA LEU A 122 17.03 -29.43 -17.04
C LEU A 122 17.57 -28.42 -18.06
N TYR A 123 16.71 -27.46 -18.44
CA TYR A 123 17.06 -26.29 -19.22
C TYR A 123 16.45 -25.06 -18.60
N MET A 124 17.27 -24.07 -18.26
CA MET A 124 16.81 -22.77 -17.79
C MET A 124 16.41 -21.90 -18.99
N LEU A 125 15.24 -21.29 -18.93
CA LEU A 125 14.71 -20.46 -20.00
C LEU A 125 14.90 -18.98 -19.71
N GLN A 126 14.56 -18.56 -18.47
CA GLN A 126 14.60 -17.17 -18.04
C GLN A 126 14.83 -17.10 -16.53
N CYS A 127 15.53 -16.05 -16.11
CA CYS A 127 15.55 -15.61 -14.71
C CYS A 127 15.39 -14.09 -14.65
N ARG A 128 14.80 -13.61 -13.57
CA ARG A 128 14.65 -12.19 -13.27
C ARG A 128 14.50 -11.99 -11.76
N ASN A 129 14.73 -10.77 -11.29
CA ASN A 129 14.40 -10.43 -9.91
C ASN A 129 12.90 -10.63 -9.68
N GLY A 130 12.55 -11.42 -8.66
CA GLY A 130 11.17 -11.82 -8.42
C GLY A 130 10.31 -10.65 -7.97
N LYS A 131 9.13 -10.52 -8.58
CA LYS A 131 8.08 -9.64 -8.06
C LYS A 131 7.58 -10.19 -6.74
N ARG A 132 7.35 -9.30 -5.77
CA ARG A 132 7.04 -9.67 -4.39
C ARG A 132 6.14 -8.64 -3.73
N THR A 133 5.49 -9.03 -2.63
CA THR A 133 4.74 -8.10 -1.79
C THR A 133 5.68 -7.14 -1.06
N ALA A 134 5.15 -6.03 -0.56
CA ALA A 134 5.92 -5.08 0.25
C ALA A 134 6.49 -5.74 1.52
N GLN A 135 5.72 -6.60 2.19
CA GLN A 135 6.17 -7.37 3.35
C GLN A 135 7.32 -8.32 2.99
N ALA A 136 7.20 -9.08 1.90
CA ALA A 136 8.25 -9.96 1.44
C ALA A 136 9.52 -9.18 1.06
N ALA A 137 9.39 -7.99 0.47
CA ALA A 137 10.52 -7.14 0.12
C ALA A 137 11.34 -6.73 1.36
N LEU A 138 10.68 -6.33 2.44
CA LEU A 138 11.35 -5.98 3.70
C LEU A 138 12.08 -7.19 4.31
N LYS A 139 11.39 -8.34 4.38
CA LYS A 139 12.00 -9.56 4.92
C LYS A 139 13.21 -10.00 4.09
N ILE A 140 13.08 -10.07 2.78
CA ILE A 140 14.17 -10.47 1.88
C ILE A 140 15.36 -9.52 2.02
N ALA A 141 15.14 -8.20 2.06
CA ALA A 141 16.20 -7.23 2.23
C ALA A 141 16.96 -7.43 3.55
N CYS A 142 16.25 -7.68 4.66
CA CYS A 142 16.87 -7.99 5.96
C CYS A 142 17.65 -9.31 5.92
N ASP A 143 17.05 -10.36 5.37
CA ASP A 143 17.69 -11.69 5.27
C ASP A 143 18.97 -11.63 4.42
N LEU A 144 18.98 -10.89 3.31
CA LEU A 144 20.18 -10.74 2.46
C LEU A 144 21.33 -10.01 3.17
N VAL A 145 21.03 -9.10 4.11
CA VAL A 145 22.06 -8.50 4.97
C VAL A 145 22.57 -9.54 5.99
N ASP A 146 21.66 -10.27 6.63
CA ASP A 146 22.02 -11.31 7.62
C ASP A 146 22.83 -12.45 6.98
N GLU A 147 22.57 -12.76 5.71
CA GLU A 147 23.30 -13.75 4.91
C GLU A 147 24.64 -13.19 4.32
N GLY A 148 24.93 -11.90 4.54
CA GLY A 148 26.16 -11.26 4.05
C GLY A 148 26.19 -11.00 2.54
N MET A 149 25.07 -11.10 1.85
CA MET A 149 24.95 -10.85 0.41
C MET A 149 24.82 -9.38 0.08
N LYS A 150 24.29 -8.57 1.00
CA LYS A 150 24.12 -7.11 0.85
C LYS A 150 24.54 -6.35 2.08
N THR A 151 24.94 -5.11 1.86
CA THR A 151 25.11 -4.13 2.94
C THR A 151 23.76 -3.54 3.35
N GLU A 152 23.69 -2.94 4.54
CA GLU A 152 22.50 -2.22 5.01
C GLU A 152 22.04 -1.13 4.01
N GLN A 153 23.00 -0.40 3.41
CA GLN A 153 22.71 0.64 2.41
C GLN A 153 22.07 0.06 1.15
N GLU A 154 22.61 -1.05 0.65
CA GLU A 154 22.05 -1.74 -0.52
C GLU A 154 20.67 -2.31 -0.23
N ALA A 155 20.45 -2.84 0.99
CA ALA A 155 19.14 -3.33 1.41
C ALA A 155 18.08 -2.22 1.45
N VAL A 156 18.42 -1.04 1.99
CA VAL A 156 17.53 0.13 1.96
C VAL A 156 17.23 0.55 0.53
N ALA A 157 18.23 0.54 -0.36
CA ALA A 157 18.07 0.91 -1.76
C ALA A 157 17.19 -0.08 -2.57
N MET A 158 17.02 -1.32 -2.10
CA MET A 158 16.12 -2.30 -2.72
C MET A 158 14.63 -1.99 -2.49
N ILE A 159 14.31 -1.21 -1.47
CA ILE A 159 12.92 -0.95 -1.06
C ILE A 159 12.39 0.26 -1.81
N ASP A 160 11.31 0.06 -2.58
CA ASP A 160 10.56 1.17 -3.17
C ASP A 160 9.69 1.83 -2.08
N PRO A 161 9.93 3.11 -1.73
CA PRO A 161 9.18 3.80 -0.69
C PRO A 161 7.66 3.82 -0.94
N ARG A 162 7.23 3.81 -2.20
CA ARG A 162 5.80 3.80 -2.58
C ARG A 162 5.08 2.54 -2.10
N ASN A 163 5.79 1.44 -2.01
CA ASN A 163 5.22 0.18 -1.52
C ASN A 163 5.05 0.15 0.01
N LEU A 164 5.74 1.04 0.73
CA LEU A 164 5.66 1.11 2.20
C LEU A 164 4.34 1.71 2.68
N ASP A 165 3.70 2.56 1.88
CA ASP A 165 2.39 3.14 2.24
C ASP A 165 1.37 2.06 2.55
N THR A 166 1.40 0.94 1.83
CA THR A 166 0.49 -0.19 2.08
C THR A 166 0.71 -0.84 3.44
N LEU A 167 1.91 -0.77 4.00
CA LEU A 167 2.27 -1.35 5.30
C LEU A 167 2.01 -0.40 6.48
N LEU A 168 1.80 0.88 6.21
CA LEU A 168 1.50 1.90 7.23
C LEU A 168 0.01 1.96 7.59
N HIS A 169 -0.83 1.22 6.86
CA HIS A 169 -2.27 1.18 7.07
C HIS A 169 -2.71 -0.24 7.45
N PRO A 170 -3.83 -0.38 8.20
CA PRO A 170 -4.42 -1.69 8.46
C PRO A 170 -4.68 -2.44 7.16
N GLN A 171 -4.46 -3.74 7.16
CA GLN A 171 -4.69 -4.63 6.01
C GLN A 171 -5.62 -5.77 6.39
N PHE A 172 -6.29 -6.37 5.42
CA PHE A 172 -7.06 -7.58 5.67
C PHE A 172 -6.14 -8.79 5.91
N ASP A 173 -6.59 -9.69 6.79
CA ASP A 173 -5.96 -11.00 6.90
C ASP A 173 -5.95 -11.71 5.55
N ALA A 174 -4.79 -12.16 5.10
CA ALA A 174 -4.59 -12.69 3.75
C ALA A 174 -5.40 -13.97 3.48
N LYS A 175 -5.64 -14.80 4.50
CA LYS A 175 -6.43 -16.04 4.36
C LYS A 175 -7.91 -15.71 4.26
N ALA A 176 -8.40 -14.81 5.10
CA ALA A 176 -9.78 -14.37 5.08
C ALA A 176 -10.12 -13.64 3.77
N LEU A 177 -9.20 -12.80 3.27
CA LEU A 177 -9.37 -12.08 2.01
C LEU A 177 -9.45 -13.03 0.80
N LYS A 178 -8.64 -14.09 0.76
CA LYS A 178 -8.69 -15.09 -0.32
C LYS A 178 -10.03 -15.85 -0.38
N ALA A 179 -10.71 -15.97 0.74
CA ALA A 179 -12.04 -16.62 0.81
C ALA A 179 -13.19 -15.67 0.47
N ALA A 180 -12.94 -14.35 0.45
CA ALA A 180 -13.95 -13.34 0.19
C ALA A 180 -14.03 -13.00 -1.30
N THR A 181 -15.27 -12.77 -1.77
CA THR A 181 -15.51 -12.33 -3.15
C THR A 181 -15.92 -10.86 -3.13
N PRO A 182 -15.30 -9.98 -3.93
CA PRO A 182 -15.70 -8.59 -4.05
C PRO A 182 -17.15 -8.46 -4.51
N LEU A 183 -17.93 -7.66 -3.81
CA LEU A 183 -19.32 -7.37 -4.14
C LEU A 183 -19.44 -6.21 -5.14
N GLY A 184 -18.52 -5.26 -5.05
CA GLY A 184 -18.45 -4.09 -5.92
C GLY A 184 -17.08 -3.45 -5.86
N LYS A 185 -16.86 -2.42 -6.69
CA LYS A 185 -15.60 -1.71 -6.78
C LYS A 185 -15.82 -0.22 -6.99
N GLY A 186 -15.08 0.57 -6.21
CA GLY A 186 -14.91 2.02 -6.41
C GLY A 186 -13.45 2.37 -6.66
N LEU A 187 -13.10 3.63 -6.48
CA LEU A 187 -11.73 4.12 -6.53
C LEU A 187 -11.07 3.96 -5.16
N GLY A 188 -9.91 3.32 -5.09
CA GLY A 188 -9.07 3.31 -3.91
C GLY A 188 -8.54 4.70 -3.63
N ALA A 189 -9.26 5.47 -2.81
CA ALA A 189 -8.99 6.90 -2.61
C ALA A 189 -8.05 7.20 -1.46
N SER A 190 -8.04 6.36 -0.43
CA SER A 190 -7.07 6.40 0.68
C SER A 190 -6.78 4.96 1.11
N PRO A 191 -5.50 4.56 1.18
CA PRO A 191 -5.14 3.16 1.37
C PRO A 191 -5.57 2.60 2.73
N GLY A 192 -5.52 1.26 2.84
CA GLY A 192 -5.86 0.51 4.03
C GLY A 192 -7.11 -0.33 3.89
N ALA A 193 -7.33 -1.18 4.88
CA ALA A 193 -8.50 -2.02 5.02
C ALA A 193 -9.36 -1.55 6.19
N ALA A 194 -10.66 -1.50 6.00
CA ALA A 194 -11.60 -1.19 7.06
C ALA A 194 -12.78 -2.15 7.03
N CYS A 195 -13.24 -2.55 8.21
CA CYS A 195 -14.47 -3.31 8.37
C CYS A 195 -15.30 -2.71 9.51
N GLY A 196 -16.61 -2.80 9.38
CA GLY A 196 -17.51 -2.29 10.39
C GLY A 196 -18.97 -2.29 9.97
N LYS A 197 -19.78 -1.75 10.83
CA LYS A 197 -21.22 -1.58 10.59
C LYS A 197 -21.49 -0.33 9.79
N VAL A 198 -22.38 -0.44 8.83
CA VAL A 198 -22.79 0.68 7.98
C VAL A 198 -23.52 1.74 8.79
N VAL A 199 -23.09 2.98 8.65
CA VAL A 199 -23.82 4.17 9.13
C VAL A 199 -23.90 5.20 8.00
N PHE A 200 -24.96 6.01 8.01
CA PHE A 200 -25.28 6.92 6.89
C PHE A 200 -25.08 8.41 7.21
N THR A 201 -24.91 8.75 8.47
CA THR A 201 -24.69 10.14 8.90
C THR A 201 -23.43 10.29 9.75
N ALA A 202 -22.89 11.49 9.79
CA ALA A 202 -21.74 11.81 10.63
C ALA A 202 -22.08 11.63 12.12
N ASP A 203 -23.29 12.00 12.54
CA ASP A 203 -23.74 11.88 13.92
C ASP A 203 -23.88 10.41 14.34
N ASP A 204 -24.45 9.56 13.49
CA ASP A 204 -24.52 8.11 13.73
C ASP A 204 -23.12 7.51 13.90
N ALA A 205 -22.16 7.92 13.07
CA ALA A 205 -20.77 7.43 13.15
C ALA A 205 -20.15 7.78 14.51
N VAL A 206 -20.35 9.00 15.00
CA VAL A 206 -19.85 9.44 16.31
C VAL A 206 -20.54 8.69 17.45
N GLU A 207 -21.87 8.55 17.40
CA GLU A 207 -22.65 7.87 18.43
C GLU A 207 -22.30 6.39 18.52
N TRP A 208 -22.21 5.68 17.40
CA TRP A 208 -21.88 4.26 17.37
C TRP A 208 -20.46 3.99 17.82
N LYS A 209 -19.52 4.87 17.45
CA LYS A 209 -18.15 4.78 17.99
C LYS A 209 -18.11 4.96 19.50
N ALA A 210 -18.89 5.88 20.05
CA ALA A 210 -19.00 6.09 21.50
C ALA A 210 -19.54 4.85 22.24
N ARG A 211 -20.33 4.01 21.56
CA ARG A 211 -20.79 2.70 22.06
C ARG A 211 -19.75 1.58 21.91
N GLY A 212 -18.57 1.87 21.34
CA GLY A 212 -17.50 0.89 21.08
C GLY A 212 -17.65 0.11 19.77
N GLU A 213 -18.57 0.52 18.88
CA GLU A 213 -18.77 -0.12 17.59
C GLU A 213 -17.76 0.39 16.55
N LYS A 214 -17.29 -0.51 15.68
CA LYS A 214 -16.56 -0.14 14.49
C LYS A 214 -17.54 0.16 13.36
N VAL A 215 -17.42 1.32 12.73
CA VAL A 215 -18.36 1.76 11.70
C VAL A 215 -17.67 2.14 10.41
N VAL A 216 -18.38 1.93 9.31
CA VAL A 216 -18.04 2.43 7.97
C VAL A 216 -19.09 3.47 7.59
N LEU A 217 -18.65 4.70 7.36
CA LEU A 217 -19.52 5.81 6.96
C LEU A 217 -19.78 5.72 5.46
N VAL A 218 -21.05 5.52 5.10
CA VAL A 218 -21.49 5.41 3.70
C VAL A 218 -22.31 6.61 3.32
N ARG A 219 -21.85 7.37 2.33
CA ARG A 219 -22.51 8.61 1.89
C ARG A 219 -22.66 8.65 0.36
N LEU A 220 -23.64 9.41 -0.12
CA LEU A 220 -23.68 9.75 -1.55
C LEU A 220 -22.40 10.51 -1.94
N GLU A 221 -22.07 11.53 -1.19
CA GLU A 221 -20.82 12.31 -1.20
C GLU A 221 -20.61 12.91 0.20
N THR A 222 -19.38 13.28 0.56
CA THR A 222 -19.10 13.92 1.85
C THR A 222 -18.95 15.44 1.68
N SER A 223 -19.30 16.18 2.75
CA SER A 223 -19.14 17.62 2.89
C SER A 223 -18.23 17.95 4.08
N PRO A 224 -17.80 19.21 4.26
CA PRO A 224 -17.05 19.64 5.44
C PRO A 224 -17.76 19.37 6.76
N GLU A 225 -19.09 19.28 6.77
CA GLU A 225 -19.90 18.98 7.95
C GLU A 225 -19.75 17.52 8.41
N ASP A 226 -19.34 16.62 7.51
CA ASP A 226 -19.15 15.20 7.80
C ASP A 226 -17.80 14.87 8.49
N ILE A 227 -16.91 15.85 8.69
CA ILE A 227 -15.54 15.64 9.20
C ILE A 227 -15.53 14.89 10.53
N THR A 228 -16.44 15.19 11.45
CA THR A 228 -16.52 14.50 12.76
C THR A 228 -16.87 13.03 12.62
N GLY A 229 -17.82 12.71 11.74
CA GLY A 229 -18.18 11.33 11.40
C GLY A 229 -17.08 10.59 10.67
N MET A 230 -16.40 11.28 9.74
CA MET A 230 -15.25 10.70 9.04
C MET A 230 -14.11 10.33 9.98
N LYS A 231 -13.84 11.15 11.01
CA LYS A 231 -12.86 10.84 12.08
C LYS A 231 -13.31 9.71 13.00
N ALA A 232 -14.60 9.53 13.17
CA ALA A 232 -15.17 8.46 13.99
C ALA A 232 -15.11 7.11 13.27
N ALA A 233 -15.29 7.07 11.96
CA ALA A 233 -15.37 5.87 11.15
C ALA A 233 -14.01 5.16 10.98
N GLN A 234 -14.05 3.83 10.83
CA GLN A 234 -12.88 3.03 10.42
C GLN A 234 -12.59 3.20 8.94
N GLY A 235 -13.62 3.44 8.15
CA GLY A 235 -13.51 3.65 6.72
C GLY A 235 -14.67 4.47 6.16
N ILE A 236 -14.45 5.01 4.98
CA ILE A 236 -15.39 5.90 4.28
C ILE A 236 -15.67 5.30 2.90
N LEU A 237 -16.95 5.17 2.58
CA LEU A 237 -17.42 4.72 1.27
C LEU A 237 -18.34 5.78 0.67
N THR A 238 -18.05 6.24 -0.55
CA THR A 238 -18.93 7.19 -1.25
C THR A 238 -19.37 6.66 -2.60
N VAL A 239 -20.61 6.98 -2.97
CA VAL A 239 -21.19 6.64 -4.26
C VAL A 239 -20.61 7.53 -5.36
N ARG A 240 -20.44 8.81 -5.06
CA ARG A 240 -19.88 9.82 -5.95
C ARG A 240 -18.52 10.30 -5.48
N GLY A 241 -17.76 10.88 -6.38
CA GLY A 241 -16.47 11.48 -6.11
C GLY A 241 -15.32 10.76 -6.77
N GLY A 242 -14.26 11.50 -7.03
CA GLY A 242 -12.99 11.02 -7.61
C GLY A 242 -11.85 11.15 -6.61
N MET A 243 -10.62 10.99 -7.08
CA MET A 243 -9.40 11.09 -6.27
C MET A 243 -9.16 12.48 -5.67
N THR A 244 -9.83 13.51 -6.17
CA THR A 244 -9.77 14.90 -5.68
C THR A 244 -11.03 15.33 -4.94
N SER A 245 -11.98 14.40 -4.70
CA SER A 245 -13.20 14.69 -3.94
C SER A 245 -12.88 15.01 -2.48
N HIS A 246 -13.81 15.69 -1.79
CA HIS A 246 -13.69 15.99 -0.36
C HIS A 246 -13.41 14.73 0.46
N ALA A 247 -14.17 13.66 0.23
CA ALA A 247 -13.94 12.36 0.90
C ALA A 247 -12.50 11.86 0.73
N ALA A 248 -11.99 11.85 -0.50
CA ALA A 248 -10.67 11.34 -0.83
C ALA A 248 -9.54 12.19 -0.20
N VAL A 249 -9.65 13.52 -0.29
CA VAL A 249 -8.62 14.44 0.24
C VAL A 249 -8.57 14.39 1.76
N VAL A 250 -9.73 14.46 2.41
CA VAL A 250 -9.82 14.45 3.87
C VAL A 250 -9.42 13.09 4.44
N ALA A 251 -9.89 11.99 3.84
CA ALA A 251 -9.52 10.64 4.29
C ALA A 251 -8.02 10.40 4.24
N ARG A 252 -7.34 10.83 3.15
CA ARG A 252 -5.87 10.77 3.05
C ARG A 252 -5.18 11.60 4.12
N GLY A 253 -5.67 12.81 4.36
CA GLY A 253 -5.14 13.67 5.43
C GLY A 253 -5.29 13.09 6.83
N MET A 254 -6.30 12.25 7.05
CA MET A 254 -6.55 11.54 8.32
C MET A 254 -5.88 10.16 8.40
N GLY A 255 -5.37 9.62 7.30
CA GLY A 255 -4.91 8.23 7.23
C GLY A 255 -6.05 7.20 7.35
N THR A 256 -7.28 7.58 7.01
CA THR A 256 -8.46 6.72 7.11
C THR A 256 -8.72 6.04 5.77
N CYS A 257 -9.01 4.73 5.80
CA CYS A 257 -9.37 3.97 4.60
C CYS A 257 -10.54 4.62 3.85
N CYS A 258 -10.44 4.79 2.53
CA CYS A 258 -11.51 5.38 1.73
C CYS A 258 -11.64 4.72 0.36
N VAL A 259 -12.87 4.32 0.06
CA VAL A 259 -13.30 3.93 -1.30
C VAL A 259 -14.29 4.98 -1.79
N SER A 260 -13.95 5.66 -2.88
CA SER A 260 -14.75 6.75 -3.44
C SER A 260 -15.32 6.39 -4.81
N GLY A 261 -16.46 6.97 -5.16
CA GLY A 261 -17.01 6.86 -6.51
C GLY A 261 -17.50 5.46 -6.91
N CYS A 262 -18.08 4.71 -5.99
CA CYS A 262 -18.72 3.43 -6.31
C CYS A 262 -20.10 3.65 -6.94
N GLY A 263 -20.14 3.93 -8.25
CA GLY A 263 -21.36 4.26 -8.99
C GLY A 263 -22.38 3.12 -9.09
N ASP A 264 -21.98 1.88 -8.79
CA ASP A 264 -22.89 0.73 -8.78
C ASP A 264 -23.78 0.67 -7.53
N ILE A 265 -23.49 1.50 -6.53
CA ILE A 265 -24.32 1.64 -5.33
C ILE A 265 -25.57 2.46 -5.67
N ASN A 266 -26.73 1.86 -5.43
CA ASN A 266 -27.99 2.59 -5.44
C ASN A 266 -28.34 2.99 -3.99
N MET A 267 -28.15 4.27 -3.69
CA MET A 267 -28.31 4.86 -2.35
C MET A 267 -29.72 5.39 -2.11
N ASP A 268 -30.27 5.08 -0.94
CA ASP A 268 -31.50 5.64 -0.38
C ASP A 268 -31.18 6.19 1.02
N GLU A 269 -30.68 7.43 1.06
CA GLU A 269 -30.26 8.06 2.32
C GLU A 269 -31.41 8.28 3.29
N GLU A 270 -32.61 8.56 2.79
CA GLU A 270 -33.81 8.82 3.63
C GLU A 270 -34.18 7.57 4.44
N ASN A 271 -34.09 6.39 3.82
CA ASN A 271 -34.41 5.13 4.47
C ASN A 271 -33.18 4.41 5.02
N LYS A 272 -32.02 5.11 5.06
CA LYS A 272 -30.74 4.58 5.56
C LYS A 272 -30.45 3.18 5.02
N LYS A 273 -30.43 3.03 3.69
CA LYS A 273 -30.11 1.79 3.01
C LYS A 273 -29.47 2.04 1.65
N PHE A 274 -28.72 1.06 1.17
CA PHE A 274 -28.24 1.01 -0.20
C PHE A 274 -28.29 -0.40 -0.76
N THR A 275 -28.28 -0.52 -2.08
CA THR A 275 -28.14 -1.80 -2.77
C THR A 275 -26.87 -1.81 -3.60
N LEU A 276 -26.17 -2.93 -3.59
CA LEU A 276 -24.97 -3.17 -4.38
C LEU A 276 -24.99 -4.61 -4.88
N ASN A 277 -24.90 -4.80 -6.19
CA ASN A 277 -24.94 -6.12 -6.85
C ASN A 277 -26.11 -7.00 -6.36
N GLY A 278 -27.30 -6.42 -6.24
CA GLY A 278 -28.52 -7.13 -5.82
C GLY A 278 -28.66 -7.43 -4.33
N GLN A 279 -27.67 -7.05 -3.50
CA GLN A 279 -27.75 -7.16 -2.05
C GLN A 279 -28.12 -5.80 -1.44
N THR A 280 -28.98 -5.82 -0.43
CA THR A 280 -29.40 -4.62 0.29
C THR A 280 -28.70 -4.55 1.64
N PHE A 281 -28.13 -3.38 1.95
CA PHE A 281 -27.48 -3.04 3.19
C PHE A 281 -28.25 -1.91 3.87
N THR A 282 -28.58 -2.15 5.13
CA THR A 282 -29.25 -1.18 6.01
C THR A 282 -28.30 -0.70 7.08
N GLU A 283 -28.69 0.31 7.85
CA GLU A 283 -27.91 0.74 9.00
C GLU A 283 -27.61 -0.46 9.95
N GLY A 284 -26.34 -0.60 10.34
CA GLY A 284 -25.85 -1.73 11.12
C GLY A 284 -25.46 -3.00 10.33
N SER A 285 -25.72 -3.04 9.01
CA SER A 285 -25.20 -4.12 8.18
C SER A 285 -23.66 -4.11 8.18
N GLU A 286 -23.06 -5.28 8.11
CA GLU A 286 -21.60 -5.43 8.15
C GLU A 286 -21.00 -5.38 6.76
N ILE A 287 -19.98 -4.54 6.56
CA ILE A 287 -19.21 -4.45 5.32
C ILE A 287 -17.72 -4.33 5.60
N SER A 288 -16.95 -4.67 4.59
CA SER A 288 -15.50 -4.45 4.55
C SER A 288 -15.13 -3.72 3.26
N ILE A 289 -14.21 -2.76 3.35
CA ILE A 289 -13.72 -1.98 2.22
C ILE A 289 -12.20 -1.97 2.18
N ASP A 290 -11.66 -2.05 0.97
CA ASP A 290 -10.23 -1.98 0.69
C ASP A 290 -9.91 -0.66 -0.03
N GLY A 291 -9.38 0.28 0.70
CA GLY A 291 -9.01 1.60 0.17
C GLY A 291 -7.80 1.58 -0.77
N THR A 292 -7.06 0.48 -0.83
CA THR A 292 -5.94 0.29 -1.76
C THR A 292 -6.43 -0.19 -3.14
N THR A 293 -7.32 -1.18 -3.17
CA THR A 293 -7.83 -1.78 -4.41
C THR A 293 -9.16 -1.18 -4.88
N GLY A 294 -9.91 -0.54 -3.96
CA GLY A 294 -11.26 -0.05 -4.19
C GLY A 294 -12.35 -1.10 -4.04
N ASN A 295 -12.01 -2.32 -3.63
CA ASN A 295 -12.97 -3.41 -3.50
C ASN A 295 -13.84 -3.27 -2.26
N ILE A 296 -15.09 -3.72 -2.38
CA ILE A 296 -16.11 -3.73 -1.32
C ILE A 296 -16.57 -5.16 -1.13
N TYR A 297 -16.69 -5.58 0.12
CA TYR A 297 -17.07 -6.95 0.50
C TYR A 297 -18.25 -6.93 1.47
N ALA A 298 -19.15 -7.91 1.37
CA ALA A 298 -20.18 -8.14 2.37
C ALA A 298 -19.56 -8.82 3.61
N GLY A 299 -20.04 -8.42 4.80
CA GLY A 299 -19.57 -8.97 6.08
C GLY A 299 -18.24 -8.38 6.56
N LEU A 300 -17.76 -8.90 7.69
CA LEU A 300 -16.51 -8.48 8.32
C LEU A 300 -15.36 -9.37 7.89
N ILE A 301 -14.36 -8.79 7.26
CA ILE A 301 -13.06 -9.44 7.02
C ILE A 301 -12.11 -8.96 8.11
N PRO A 302 -11.48 -9.84 8.90
CA PRO A 302 -10.52 -9.44 9.92
C PRO A 302 -9.41 -8.55 9.36
N THR A 303 -9.06 -7.50 10.10
CA THR A 303 -7.95 -6.61 9.76
C THR A 303 -6.77 -6.86 10.68
N VAL A 304 -5.56 -6.68 10.15
CA VAL A 304 -4.29 -6.70 10.87
C VAL A 304 -3.76 -5.27 10.90
N ASP A 305 -3.44 -4.78 12.09
CA ASP A 305 -2.92 -3.43 12.28
C ASP A 305 -1.53 -3.28 11.66
N ALA A 306 -1.24 -2.09 11.14
CA ALA A 306 0.09 -1.72 10.69
C ALA A 306 1.07 -1.75 11.87
N THR A 307 2.14 -2.51 11.73
CA THR A 307 3.20 -2.58 12.75
C THR A 307 4.51 -2.07 12.18
N ILE A 308 5.06 -1.01 12.78
CA ILE A 308 6.42 -0.48 12.49
C ILE A 308 7.47 -1.33 13.25
N ALA A 309 7.21 -2.62 13.45
CA ALA A 309 8.08 -3.55 14.17
C ALA A 309 8.74 -4.54 13.20
N GLY A 310 9.70 -5.31 13.67
CA GLY A 310 10.37 -6.34 12.90
C GLY A 310 11.21 -5.79 11.75
N GLU A 311 11.06 -6.36 10.57
CA GLU A 311 11.86 -6.02 9.39
C GLU A 311 11.67 -4.56 8.95
N PHE A 312 10.45 -4.02 9.06
CA PHE A 312 10.20 -2.62 8.76
C PHE A 312 10.99 -1.69 9.69
N GLY A 313 11.01 -1.99 11.00
CA GLY A 313 11.79 -1.23 11.98
C GLY A 313 13.30 -1.29 11.70
N ARG A 314 13.83 -2.44 11.26
CA ARG A 314 15.24 -2.60 10.88
C ARG A 314 15.60 -1.74 9.66
N ILE A 315 14.79 -1.79 8.61
CA ILE A 315 15.00 -0.98 7.40
C ILE A 315 14.95 0.52 7.73
N MET A 316 13.99 0.95 8.55
CA MET A 316 13.91 2.35 8.99
C MET A 316 15.12 2.78 9.81
N ALA A 317 15.62 1.94 10.72
CA ALA A 317 16.84 2.21 11.48
C ALA A 317 18.07 2.35 10.57
N TRP A 318 18.19 1.51 9.55
CA TRP A 318 19.26 1.63 8.56
C TRP A 318 19.10 2.89 7.70
N ALA A 319 17.87 3.20 7.27
CA ALA A 319 17.60 4.45 6.54
C ALA A 319 18.01 5.68 7.35
N ASP A 320 17.67 5.73 8.64
CA ASP A 320 18.06 6.81 9.55
C ASP A 320 19.58 6.91 9.76
N LYS A 321 20.28 5.76 9.80
CA LYS A 321 21.73 5.72 9.93
C LYS A 321 22.46 6.35 8.73
N TYR A 322 21.92 6.19 7.52
CA TYR A 322 22.62 6.59 6.29
C TYR A 322 22.04 7.83 5.61
N ARG A 323 20.83 8.27 5.95
CA ARG A 323 20.24 9.49 5.38
C ARG A 323 21.05 10.74 5.77
N ARG A 324 21.09 11.70 4.86
CA ARG A 324 21.74 13.01 5.09
C ARG A 324 20.71 14.10 5.36
N LEU A 325 19.52 13.98 4.80
CA LEU A 325 18.45 14.94 5.00
C LEU A 325 17.66 14.61 6.26
N LYS A 326 17.24 15.65 6.96
CA LYS A 326 16.33 15.54 8.10
C LYS A 326 14.88 15.63 7.64
N VAL A 327 13.99 14.98 8.36
CA VAL A 327 12.55 15.00 8.09
C VAL A 327 11.90 16.09 8.95
N ARG A 328 11.23 17.03 8.30
CA ARG A 328 10.41 18.06 8.94
C ARG A 328 8.97 17.92 8.51
N THR A 329 8.05 18.18 9.43
CA THR A 329 6.61 18.08 9.21
C THR A 329 5.92 19.42 9.38
N ASN A 330 4.69 19.52 8.91
CA ASN A 330 3.81 20.64 9.24
C ASN A 330 3.13 20.34 10.59
N ALA A 331 3.16 21.29 11.50
CA ALA A 331 2.45 21.22 12.78
C ALA A 331 2.09 22.63 13.24
N ASP A 332 0.83 22.83 13.57
CA ASP A 332 0.27 24.13 13.93
C ASP A 332 -0.04 24.22 15.44
N THR A 333 -0.09 23.09 16.14
CA THR A 333 -0.38 23.00 17.57
C THR A 333 0.67 22.19 18.33
N PRO A 334 0.82 22.39 19.66
CA PRO A 334 1.70 21.56 20.49
C PRO A 334 1.35 20.08 20.48
N THR A 335 0.09 19.73 20.27
CA THR A 335 -0.37 18.35 20.15
C THR A 335 0.11 17.73 18.87
N ASP A 336 0.00 18.44 17.73
CA ASP A 336 0.51 17.98 16.44
C ASP A 336 2.03 17.83 16.48
N ALA A 337 2.73 18.77 17.11
CA ALA A 337 4.20 18.72 17.26
C ALA A 337 4.66 17.50 18.06
N ARG A 338 3.98 17.16 19.18
CA ARG A 338 4.28 15.93 19.93
C ARG A 338 4.04 14.68 19.09
N LYS A 339 2.91 14.64 18.40
CA LYS A 339 2.57 13.50 17.53
C LYS A 339 3.56 13.34 16.39
N ALA A 340 3.95 14.43 15.75
CA ALA A 340 4.96 14.42 14.70
C ALA A 340 6.31 13.87 15.20
N ARG A 341 6.73 14.28 16.39
CA ARG A 341 7.96 13.79 17.03
C ARG A 341 7.88 12.29 17.37
N GLU A 342 6.76 11.84 17.92
CA GLU A 342 6.51 10.39 18.17
C GLU A 342 6.64 9.56 16.89
N LEU A 343 6.26 10.12 15.73
CA LEU A 343 6.38 9.51 14.42
C LEU A 343 7.78 9.67 13.79
N GLY A 344 8.73 10.30 14.48
CA GLY A 344 10.13 10.43 14.07
C GLY A 344 10.48 11.71 13.30
N ALA A 345 9.62 12.72 13.29
CA ALA A 345 9.96 14.02 12.74
C ALA A 345 11.03 14.71 13.59
N GLU A 346 12.00 15.37 12.92
CA GLU A 346 13.14 16.04 13.58
C GLU A 346 12.96 17.56 13.66
N GLY A 347 11.76 18.04 13.40
CA GLY A 347 11.40 19.44 13.50
C GLY A 347 10.15 19.81 12.72
N ILE A 348 9.74 21.07 12.84
CA ILE A 348 8.62 21.64 12.10
C ILE A 348 9.17 22.34 10.84
N GLY A 349 8.58 22.04 9.69
CA GLY A 349 8.87 22.70 8.42
C GLY A 349 7.99 23.94 8.20
N LEU A 350 6.69 23.79 8.46
CA LEU A 350 5.71 24.88 8.37
C LEU A 350 4.80 24.86 9.60
N CYS A 351 4.65 26.02 10.24
CA CYS A 351 3.61 26.30 11.21
C CYS A 351 2.75 27.43 10.65
N ARG A 352 1.45 27.18 10.46
CA ARG A 352 0.49 28.19 10.02
C ARG A 352 0.03 29.00 11.21
N THR A 353 0.73 30.09 11.46
CA THR A 353 0.49 30.92 12.65
C THR A 353 -0.89 31.56 12.68
N GLU A 354 -1.55 31.74 11.54
CA GLU A 354 -2.93 32.20 11.45
C GLU A 354 -3.91 31.24 12.13
N HIS A 355 -3.64 29.93 12.17
CA HIS A 355 -4.48 28.94 12.86
C HIS A 355 -4.50 29.12 14.38
N MET A 356 -3.48 29.77 14.96
CA MET A 356 -3.42 30.08 16.39
C MET A 356 -4.52 31.04 16.85
N PHE A 357 -5.17 31.74 15.92
CA PHE A 357 -6.16 32.77 16.20
C PHE A 357 -7.59 32.39 15.86
N PHE A 358 -7.84 31.18 15.40
CA PHE A 358 -9.19 30.73 15.02
C PHE A 358 -10.08 30.36 16.21
N GLU A 359 -9.52 30.26 17.41
CA GLU A 359 -10.31 30.05 18.62
C GLU A 359 -11.19 31.28 18.92
N GLU A 360 -12.42 31.04 19.38
CA GLU A 360 -13.43 32.07 19.64
C GLU A 360 -12.90 33.17 20.60
N SER A 361 -12.08 32.81 21.56
CA SER A 361 -11.45 33.75 22.53
C SER A 361 -10.41 34.67 21.91
N ARG A 362 -9.82 34.31 20.76
CA ARG A 362 -8.68 35.00 20.14
C ARG A 362 -9.03 35.70 18.84
N ILE A 363 -10.05 35.22 18.14
CA ILE A 363 -10.40 35.70 16.79
C ILE A 363 -10.80 37.17 16.77
N ALA A 364 -11.36 37.69 17.86
CA ALA A 364 -11.76 39.09 17.97
C ALA A 364 -10.57 40.03 17.83
N ALA A 365 -9.44 39.78 18.54
CA ALA A 365 -8.22 40.57 18.46
C ALA A 365 -7.57 40.50 17.09
N PHE A 366 -7.63 39.31 16.44
CA PHE A 366 -7.10 39.13 15.09
C PHE A 366 -7.91 39.88 14.04
N ARG A 367 -9.25 39.89 14.14
CA ARG A 367 -10.13 40.69 13.29
C ARG A 367 -9.89 42.19 13.48
N GLU A 368 -9.71 42.67 14.73
CA GLU A 368 -9.39 44.04 15.05
C GLU A 368 -8.09 44.46 14.35
N MET A 369 -7.06 43.63 14.38
CA MET A 369 -5.77 43.90 13.71
C MET A 369 -5.94 44.01 12.18
N ILE A 370 -6.76 43.12 11.55
CA ILE A 370 -7.00 43.14 10.10
C ILE A 370 -7.80 44.37 9.70
N CYS A 371 -8.79 44.76 10.50
CA CYS A 371 -9.70 45.87 10.22
C CYS A 371 -9.17 47.26 10.67
N SER A 372 -7.96 47.32 11.21
CA SER A 372 -7.35 48.60 11.65
C SER A 372 -6.95 49.46 10.45
N ASP A 373 -7.38 50.71 10.45
CA ASP A 373 -7.10 51.68 9.39
C ASP A 373 -5.77 52.40 9.62
N THR A 374 -5.34 52.54 10.88
CA THR A 374 -4.09 53.21 11.27
C THR A 374 -3.05 52.26 11.84
N VAL A 375 -1.80 52.69 11.83
CA VAL A 375 -0.67 51.92 12.42
C VAL A 375 -0.86 51.77 13.91
N GLU A 376 -1.27 52.84 14.59
CA GLU A 376 -1.45 52.90 16.04
C GLU A 376 -2.60 51.94 16.49
N GLU A 377 -3.66 51.86 15.75
CA GLU A 377 -4.75 50.88 16.02
C GLU A 377 -4.28 49.45 15.83
N ARG A 378 -3.53 49.23 14.77
CA ARG A 378 -2.98 47.89 14.47
C ARG A 378 -1.98 47.44 15.53
N GLU A 379 -1.09 48.34 15.99
CA GLU A 379 -0.14 48.05 17.07
C GLU A 379 -0.87 47.67 18.37
N LYS A 380 -1.94 48.38 18.74
CA LYS A 380 -2.75 48.04 19.91
C LYS A 380 -3.42 46.66 19.79
N ALA A 381 -3.86 46.31 18.59
CA ALA A 381 -4.42 44.98 18.35
C ALA A 381 -3.35 43.90 18.39
N LEU A 382 -2.14 44.16 17.86
CA LEU A 382 -1.00 43.26 17.91
C LEU A 382 -0.52 43.00 19.34
N ASP A 383 -0.56 44.01 20.21
CA ASP A 383 -0.23 43.87 21.66
C ASP A 383 -1.17 42.90 22.36
N LYS A 384 -2.44 42.76 21.89
CA LYS A 384 -3.38 41.74 22.40
C LYS A 384 -3.08 40.36 21.90
N ILE A 385 -2.52 40.26 20.71
CA ILE A 385 -2.22 38.99 20.00
C ILE A 385 -0.90 38.39 20.51
N LEU A 386 0.10 39.22 20.75
CA LEU A 386 1.47 38.81 21.09
C LEU A 386 1.56 37.81 22.25
N PRO A 387 0.84 37.96 23.39
CA PRO A 387 0.91 36.99 24.49
C PRO A 387 0.41 35.60 24.09
N TYR A 388 -0.62 35.53 23.27
CA TYR A 388 -1.15 34.23 22.78
C TYR A 388 -0.15 33.53 21.89
N GLN A 389 0.45 34.26 20.94
CA GLN A 389 1.41 33.70 20.02
C GLN A 389 2.69 33.28 20.73
N GLN A 390 3.15 34.07 21.72
CA GLN A 390 4.29 33.70 22.55
C GLN A 390 4.05 32.44 23.36
N ASP A 391 2.89 32.28 23.96
CA ASP A 391 2.50 31.07 24.72
C ASP A 391 2.46 29.85 23.82
N ASP A 392 1.83 29.97 22.63
CA ASP A 392 1.72 28.87 21.66
C ASP A 392 3.09 28.42 21.15
N PHE A 393 3.98 29.36 20.78
CA PHE A 393 5.32 29.01 20.37
C PHE A 393 6.15 28.41 21.50
N THR A 394 6.02 28.93 22.72
CA THR A 394 6.69 28.33 23.90
C THR A 394 6.30 26.87 24.06
N LYS A 395 4.99 26.56 24.03
CA LYS A 395 4.49 25.20 24.11
C LYS A 395 4.89 24.31 22.92
N LEU A 396 5.00 24.89 21.71
CA LEU A 396 5.52 24.19 20.54
C LEU A 396 6.99 23.79 20.72
N TYR A 397 7.83 24.72 21.19
CA TYR A 397 9.24 24.41 21.47
C TYR A 397 9.39 23.39 22.61
N GLU A 398 8.62 23.50 23.66
CA GLU A 398 8.59 22.50 24.75
C GLU A 398 8.20 21.12 24.22
N ALA A 399 7.20 21.06 23.32
CA ALA A 399 6.76 19.81 22.71
C ALA A 399 7.83 19.14 21.83
N LEU A 400 8.74 19.94 21.27
CA LEU A 400 9.87 19.48 20.45
C LEU A 400 11.12 19.17 21.28
N GLU A 401 11.15 19.52 22.58
CA GLU A 401 12.31 19.41 23.48
C GLU A 401 13.56 20.16 22.98
N GLY A 402 13.37 21.33 22.38
CA GLY A 402 14.43 22.18 21.81
C GLY A 402 14.58 21.95 20.32
#